data_4a0d74e6c85ade0b3bf68cf214304fc2
#
_entry.id   4a0d74e6c85ade0b3bf68cf214304fc2
#
_cell.length_a   1.000
_cell.length_b   1.000
_cell.length_c   1.000
_cell.angle_alpha   90.00
_cell.angle_beta   90.00
_cell.angle_gamma   90.00
#
_symmetry.space_group_name_H-M   'P 1'
#
loop_
_entity.id
_entity.type
_entity.pdbx_description
1 polymer ?
#
loop_
_entity_poly.entity_id
_entity_poly.type
_entity_poly.pdbx_seq_one_letter_code
_entity_poly.pdbx_strand_id
1 'polypeptide(L)'
;VGSEMCIRDRDMEMNYSEAREYLKNVNKLGSILGLNTIKELLKRLGNPQNELKVVHIAGTNGKGSIMTFVQNILMESGYKVGRYCSPAVFNEREIIRINDEYISEEQSADLLTRIKEKCDSMYSEGLPHPTSFEIETAEALMFFKEQNCDIALIECGMGGETDATNVFEKVLCSVIATISLDHTQFLGSTIEEITKVKSGIIKENCPVVMSKQTVEAENVIKKVCKQNNSKLIIPTEQDFENVEIDGL
;
A
#
# COMPACT_ATOMS: atom_id res chain seq x y z
N VAL A 1 -31.73 17.93 -25.60
CA VAL A 1 -31.73 17.65 -24.15
C VAL A 1 -30.60 16.68 -23.77
N GLY A 2 -30.05 15.89 -24.72
CA GLY A 2 -28.96 14.93 -24.46
C GLY A 2 -27.53 15.48 -24.60
N SER A 3 -27.35 16.67 -25.21
CA SER A 3 -25.99 17.20 -25.49
C SER A 3 -25.45 18.09 -24.36
N GLU A 4 -26.29 18.72 -23.57
CA GLU A 4 -25.84 19.59 -22.46
C GLU A 4 -25.38 18.82 -21.22
N MET A 5 -25.90 17.60 -21.00
CA MET A 5 -25.47 16.73 -19.89
C MET A 5 -24.07 16.13 -20.13
N CYS A 6 -23.73 15.83 -21.39
CA CYS A 6 -22.41 15.34 -21.77
C CYS A 6 -21.31 16.44 -21.73
N ILE A 7 -21.67 17.72 -21.82
CA ILE A 7 -20.69 18.83 -21.78
C ILE A 7 -20.33 19.16 -20.32
N ARG A 8 -21.30 19.15 -19.38
CA ARG A 8 -21.04 19.40 -17.95
C ARG A 8 -20.17 18.34 -17.29
N ASP A 9 -20.30 17.08 -17.68
CA ASP A 9 -19.48 16.00 -17.12
C ASP A 9 -18.03 16.05 -17.62
N ARG A 10 -17.79 16.55 -18.84
CA ARG A 10 -16.43 16.70 -19.41
C ARG A 10 -15.62 17.88 -18.86
N ASP A 11 -16.29 18.91 -18.35
CA ASP A 11 -15.64 20.11 -17.78
C ASP A 11 -15.11 19.88 -16.34
N MET A 12 -15.32 18.69 -15.74
CA MET A 12 -14.85 18.32 -14.40
C MET A 12 -13.72 17.28 -14.39
N GLU A 13 -13.40 16.67 -15.53
CA GLU A 13 -12.31 15.69 -15.62
C GLU A 13 -10.95 16.39 -15.67
N MET A 14 -10.08 16.07 -14.70
CA MET A 14 -8.70 16.53 -14.72
C MET A 14 -7.90 15.77 -15.79
N ASN A 15 -7.05 16.46 -16.52
CA ASN A 15 -5.97 15.81 -17.24
C ASN A 15 -4.86 15.35 -16.27
N TYR A 16 -3.90 14.55 -16.73
CA TYR A 16 -2.85 14.00 -15.86
C TYR A 16 -2.01 15.10 -15.18
N SER A 17 -1.66 16.16 -15.89
CA SER A 17 -0.89 17.28 -15.32
C SER A 17 -1.63 17.97 -14.19
N GLU A 18 -2.93 18.23 -14.38
CA GLU A 18 -3.80 18.83 -13.37
C GLU A 18 -3.98 17.91 -12.14
N ALA A 19 -4.12 16.61 -12.37
CA ALA A 19 -4.22 15.61 -11.31
C ALA A 19 -2.93 15.55 -10.46
N ARG A 20 -1.77 15.61 -11.09
CA ARG A 20 -0.48 15.68 -10.37
C ARG A 20 -0.28 17.01 -9.65
N GLU A 21 -0.70 18.11 -10.22
CA GLU A 21 -0.68 19.41 -9.54
C GLU A 21 -1.62 19.42 -8.33
N TYR A 22 -2.80 18.83 -8.43
CA TYR A 22 -3.71 18.65 -7.29
C TYR A 22 -3.00 17.91 -6.14
N LEU A 23 -2.37 16.78 -6.37
CA LEU A 23 -1.63 16.04 -5.33
C LEU A 23 -0.51 16.88 -4.69
N LYS A 24 0.24 17.65 -5.48
CA LYS A 24 1.28 18.56 -4.97
C LYS A 24 0.69 19.66 -4.07
N ASN A 25 -0.49 20.17 -4.40
CA ASN A 25 -1.14 21.20 -3.62
C ASN A 25 -1.75 20.67 -2.31
N VAL A 26 -2.27 19.43 -2.31
CA VAL A 26 -2.79 18.76 -1.10
C VAL A 26 -1.74 18.69 0.00
N ASN A 27 -0.48 18.47 -0.31
CA ASN A 27 0.61 18.43 0.67
C ASN A 27 0.77 19.72 1.50
N LYS A 28 0.24 20.84 1.03
CA LYS A 28 0.26 22.14 1.74
C LYS A 28 -0.80 22.24 2.83
N LEU A 29 -1.79 21.35 2.84
CA LEU A 29 -2.91 21.38 3.79
C LEU A 29 -2.57 20.75 5.15
N GLY A 30 -1.38 20.15 5.28
CA GLY A 30 -0.95 19.43 6.47
C GLY A 30 -1.47 18.00 6.51
N SER A 31 -1.15 17.28 7.59
CA SER A 31 -1.60 15.90 7.78
C SER A 31 -2.04 15.66 9.22
N ILE A 32 -3.06 14.83 9.38
CA ILE A 32 -3.48 14.29 10.68
C ILE A 32 -3.08 12.82 10.69
N LEU A 33 -2.28 12.42 11.69
CA LEU A 33 -1.85 11.04 11.84
C LEU A 33 -3.03 10.13 12.22
N GLY A 34 -3.07 8.96 11.63
CA GLY A 34 -4.06 7.93 11.93
C GLY A 34 -4.80 7.45 10.68
N LEU A 35 -5.70 6.48 10.87
CA LEU A 35 -6.39 5.81 9.76
C LEU A 35 -7.81 6.35 9.51
N ASN A 36 -8.30 7.30 10.29
CA ASN A 36 -9.69 7.73 10.19
C ASN A 36 -10.00 8.41 8.86
N THR A 37 -9.09 9.27 8.38
CA THR A 37 -9.27 10.02 7.14
C THR A 37 -9.28 9.11 5.92
N ILE A 38 -8.29 8.22 5.80
CA ILE A 38 -8.24 7.26 4.69
C ILE A 38 -9.42 6.28 4.73
N LYS A 39 -9.84 5.82 5.90
CA LYS A 39 -11.01 4.92 6.03
C LYS A 39 -12.30 5.60 5.61
N GLU A 40 -12.50 6.87 5.97
CA GLU A 40 -13.67 7.64 5.51
C GLU A 40 -13.64 7.85 3.99
N LEU A 41 -12.47 8.19 3.43
CA LEU A 41 -12.30 8.30 1.98
C LEU A 41 -12.64 6.99 1.29
N LEU A 42 -12.06 5.87 1.70
CA LEU A 42 -12.30 4.56 1.11
C LEU A 42 -13.76 4.13 1.23
N LYS A 43 -14.43 4.44 2.33
CA LYS A 43 -15.87 4.21 2.50
C LYS A 43 -16.69 4.93 1.44
N ARG A 44 -16.37 6.19 1.14
CA ARG A 44 -17.03 6.99 0.09
C ARG A 44 -16.72 6.49 -1.32
N LEU A 45 -15.60 5.79 -1.48
CA LEU A 45 -15.19 5.12 -2.72
C LEU A 45 -15.70 3.67 -2.83
N GLY A 46 -16.57 3.22 -1.91
CA GLY A 46 -17.16 1.88 -1.94
C GLY A 46 -16.29 0.78 -1.37
N ASN A 47 -15.30 1.12 -0.51
CA ASN A 47 -14.39 0.20 0.17
C ASN A 47 -13.66 -0.78 -0.78
N PRO A 48 -12.93 -0.29 -1.78
CA PRO A 48 -12.24 -1.15 -2.75
C PRO A 48 -11.27 -2.15 -2.10
N GLN A 49 -10.69 -1.80 -0.95
CA GLN A 49 -9.77 -2.66 -0.19
C GLN A 49 -10.38 -3.98 0.26
N ASN A 50 -11.69 -4.06 0.44
CA ASN A 50 -12.37 -5.27 0.93
C ASN A 50 -12.48 -6.37 -0.13
N GLU A 51 -12.30 -6.04 -1.40
CA GLU A 51 -12.40 -6.98 -2.53
C GLU A 51 -11.02 -7.49 -3.00
N LEU A 52 -9.93 -6.99 -2.42
CA LEU A 52 -8.57 -7.32 -2.81
C LEU A 52 -7.96 -8.42 -1.94
N LYS A 53 -7.24 -9.33 -2.58
CA LYS A 53 -6.35 -10.29 -1.91
C LYS A 53 -4.98 -9.67 -1.78
N VAL A 54 -4.54 -9.36 -0.57
CA VAL A 54 -3.38 -8.51 -0.33
C VAL A 54 -2.24 -9.27 0.33
N VAL A 55 -1.02 -9.06 -0.15
CA VAL A 55 0.23 -9.27 0.58
C VAL A 55 0.73 -7.91 1.04
N HIS A 56 0.79 -7.69 2.36
CA HIS A 56 1.15 -6.41 2.96
C HIS A 56 2.57 -6.45 3.50
N ILE A 57 3.41 -5.51 3.11
CA ILE A 57 4.85 -5.59 3.32
C ILE A 57 5.34 -4.36 4.09
N ALA A 58 5.93 -4.59 5.27
CA ALA A 58 6.60 -3.57 6.07
C ALA A 58 8.06 -3.95 6.32
N GLY A 59 8.86 -2.98 6.73
CA GLY A 59 10.29 -3.15 7.04
C GLY A 59 11.06 -1.86 6.83
N THR A 60 12.32 -1.84 7.19
CA THR A 60 13.20 -0.71 6.89
C THR A 60 13.83 -0.89 5.51
N ASN A 61 14.48 -2.02 5.26
CA ASN A 61 15.17 -2.32 4.02
C ASN A 61 14.62 -3.61 3.37
N GLY A 62 14.76 -3.71 2.04
CA GLY A 62 14.44 -4.93 1.29
C GLY A 62 12.98 -5.06 0.86
N LYS A 63 12.07 -4.17 1.24
CA LYS A 63 10.65 -4.21 0.85
C LYS A 63 10.46 -4.31 -0.67
N GLY A 64 11.02 -3.35 -1.42
CA GLY A 64 10.92 -3.31 -2.89
C GLY A 64 11.53 -4.55 -3.56
N SER A 65 12.65 -5.09 -3.05
CA SER A 65 13.26 -6.32 -3.57
C SER A 65 12.33 -7.52 -3.35
N ILE A 66 11.78 -7.69 -2.14
CA ILE A 66 10.81 -8.74 -1.85
C ILE A 66 9.61 -8.64 -2.79
N MET A 67 9.07 -7.43 -2.97
CA MET A 67 7.94 -7.21 -3.87
C MET A 67 8.26 -7.62 -5.31
N THR A 68 9.45 -7.29 -5.79
CA THR A 68 9.87 -7.66 -7.15
C THR A 68 9.97 -9.17 -7.33
N PHE A 69 10.58 -9.89 -6.38
CA PHE A 69 10.65 -11.35 -6.45
C PHE A 69 9.27 -11.99 -6.37
N VAL A 70 8.44 -11.58 -5.41
CA VAL A 70 7.08 -12.12 -5.24
C VAL A 70 6.22 -11.82 -6.48
N GLN A 71 6.30 -10.60 -7.03
CA GLN A 71 5.59 -10.24 -8.27
C GLN A 71 5.95 -11.18 -9.40
N ASN A 72 7.26 -11.37 -9.68
CA ASN A 72 7.69 -12.21 -10.80
C ASN A 72 7.26 -13.68 -10.63
N ILE A 73 7.38 -14.25 -9.43
CA ILE A 73 6.93 -15.61 -9.14
C ILE A 73 5.42 -15.76 -9.38
N LEU A 74 4.63 -14.78 -8.94
CA LEU A 74 3.17 -14.80 -9.14
C LEU A 74 2.79 -14.61 -10.61
N MET A 75 3.49 -13.74 -11.35
CA MET A 75 3.26 -13.53 -12.78
C MET A 75 3.59 -14.79 -13.59
N GLU A 76 4.72 -15.45 -13.33
CA GLU A 76 5.08 -16.74 -13.94
C GLU A 76 4.08 -17.85 -13.61
N SER A 77 3.40 -17.73 -12.47
CA SER A 77 2.31 -18.63 -12.06
C SER A 77 0.95 -18.24 -12.69
N GLY A 78 0.90 -17.24 -13.57
CA GLY A 78 -0.27 -16.83 -14.32
C GLY A 78 -1.21 -15.86 -13.60
N TYR A 79 -0.80 -15.28 -12.46
CA TYR A 79 -1.61 -14.30 -11.74
C TYR A 79 -1.45 -12.88 -12.30
N LYS A 80 -2.53 -12.11 -12.29
CA LYS A 80 -2.52 -10.67 -12.53
C LYS A 80 -2.23 -9.95 -11.21
N VAL A 81 -1.04 -9.35 -11.11
CA VAL A 81 -0.50 -8.81 -9.87
C VAL A 81 -0.52 -7.28 -9.87
N GLY A 82 -1.27 -6.68 -8.94
CA GLY A 82 -1.16 -5.27 -8.62
C GLY A 82 0.04 -5.03 -7.68
N ARG A 83 0.76 -3.92 -7.88
CA ARG A 83 1.87 -3.51 -7.01
C ARG A 83 1.79 -2.03 -6.70
N TYR A 84 1.75 -1.71 -5.40
CA TYR A 84 1.87 -0.36 -4.87
C TYR A 84 3.14 -0.23 -4.04
N CYS A 85 4.07 0.64 -4.50
CA CYS A 85 5.41 0.81 -3.92
C CYS A 85 5.80 2.29 -3.95
N SER A 86 6.05 2.90 -2.80
CA SER A 86 6.41 4.31 -2.67
C SER A 86 7.69 4.51 -1.88
N PRO A 87 8.44 5.60 -2.13
CA PRO A 87 8.22 6.63 -3.13
C PRO A 87 8.63 6.20 -4.55
N ALA A 88 8.20 6.97 -5.54
CA ALA A 88 8.72 6.87 -6.90
C ALA A 88 10.21 7.27 -6.97
N VAL A 89 10.98 6.61 -7.84
CA VAL A 89 12.41 6.90 -8.04
C VAL A 89 12.64 7.65 -9.37
N PHE A 90 12.02 7.20 -10.45
CA PHE A 90 12.23 7.76 -11.80
C PHE A 90 10.96 8.36 -12.40
N ASN A 91 9.82 7.72 -12.18
CA ASN A 91 8.54 8.13 -12.78
C ASN A 91 7.43 8.03 -11.75
N GLU A 92 6.67 9.10 -11.57
CA GLU A 92 5.58 9.17 -10.58
C GLU A 92 4.55 8.02 -10.74
N ARG A 93 4.36 7.49 -11.96
CA ARG A 93 3.45 6.35 -12.21
C ARG A 93 4.00 4.99 -11.80
N GLU A 94 5.31 4.89 -11.53
CA GLU A 94 5.89 3.60 -11.11
C GLU A 94 5.43 3.11 -9.73
N ILE A 95 4.81 4.00 -8.94
CA ILE A 95 4.22 3.64 -7.64
C ILE A 95 3.04 2.68 -7.80
N ILE A 96 2.34 2.71 -8.93
CA ILE A 96 1.16 1.86 -9.21
C ILE A 96 1.41 1.08 -10.50
N ARG A 97 1.49 -0.24 -10.38
CA ARG A 97 1.71 -1.13 -11.52
C ARG A 97 0.73 -2.30 -11.49
N ILE A 98 0.46 -2.84 -12.67
CA ILE A 98 -0.13 -4.17 -12.83
C ILE A 98 0.83 -4.97 -13.69
N ASN A 99 1.35 -6.06 -13.12
CA ASN A 99 2.46 -6.79 -13.70
C ASN A 99 3.64 -5.82 -13.96
N ASP A 100 4.13 -5.72 -15.19
CA ASP A 100 5.24 -4.83 -15.57
C ASP A 100 4.78 -3.47 -16.08
N GLU A 101 3.47 -3.23 -16.19
CA GLU A 101 2.93 -2.01 -16.76
C GLU A 101 2.55 -1.00 -15.68
N TYR A 102 2.97 0.24 -15.88
CA TYR A 102 2.55 1.37 -15.03
C TYR A 102 1.08 1.72 -15.32
N ILE A 103 0.39 2.26 -14.33
CA ILE A 103 -0.89 2.92 -14.56
C ILE A 103 -0.72 3.97 -15.70
N SER A 104 -1.67 4.05 -16.63
CA SER A 104 -1.61 5.06 -17.68
C SER A 104 -1.93 6.46 -17.14
N GLU A 105 -1.51 7.49 -17.85
CA GLU A 105 -1.83 8.88 -17.49
C GLU A 105 -3.34 9.14 -17.46
N GLU A 106 -4.06 8.57 -18.42
CA GLU A 106 -5.51 8.67 -18.52
C GLU A 106 -6.21 7.97 -17.35
N GLN A 107 -5.80 6.72 -17.03
CA GLN A 107 -6.35 5.98 -15.89
C GLN A 107 -6.10 6.69 -14.55
N SER A 108 -4.88 7.22 -14.35
CA SER A 108 -4.54 7.97 -13.15
C SER A 108 -5.38 9.27 -13.04
N ALA A 109 -5.54 10.00 -14.14
CA ALA A 109 -6.32 11.23 -14.18
C ALA A 109 -7.80 10.97 -13.86
N ASP A 110 -8.42 9.94 -14.44
CA ASP A 110 -9.80 9.54 -14.15
C ASP A 110 -9.98 9.19 -12.67
N LEU A 111 -9.14 8.29 -12.15
CA LEU A 111 -9.20 7.88 -10.74
C LEU A 111 -9.02 9.06 -9.78
N LEU A 112 -8.02 9.91 -10.03
CA LEU A 112 -7.76 11.07 -9.19
C LEU A 112 -8.88 12.11 -9.27
N THR A 113 -9.55 12.26 -10.42
CA THR A 113 -10.75 13.11 -10.54
C THR A 113 -11.86 12.61 -9.63
N ARG A 114 -12.17 11.33 -9.68
CA ARG A 114 -13.21 10.69 -8.85
C ARG A 114 -12.88 10.73 -7.36
N ILE A 115 -11.60 10.54 -7.00
CA ILE A 115 -11.13 10.65 -5.62
C ILE A 115 -11.24 12.09 -5.12
N LYS A 116 -10.82 13.06 -5.93
CA LYS A 116 -10.90 14.49 -5.60
C LYS A 116 -12.33 14.91 -5.24
N GLU A 117 -13.33 14.48 -5.99
CA GLU A 117 -14.74 14.76 -5.67
C GLU A 117 -15.11 14.29 -4.25
N LYS A 118 -14.62 13.13 -3.82
CA LYS A 118 -14.88 12.64 -2.46
C LYS A 118 -14.10 13.39 -1.40
N CYS A 119 -12.86 13.79 -1.70
CA CYS A 119 -12.07 14.66 -0.83
C CYS A 119 -12.72 16.03 -0.62
N ASP A 120 -13.19 16.66 -1.70
CA ASP A 120 -13.88 17.94 -1.65
C ASP A 120 -15.18 17.85 -0.84
N SER A 121 -15.94 16.75 -1.02
CA SER A 121 -17.14 16.49 -0.22
C SER A 121 -16.80 16.33 1.27
N MET A 122 -15.76 15.56 1.62
CA MET A 122 -15.28 15.43 3.00
C MET A 122 -14.93 16.79 3.61
N TYR A 123 -14.17 17.59 2.87
CA TYR A 123 -13.74 18.90 3.33
C TYR A 123 -14.92 19.87 3.52
N SER A 124 -15.90 19.88 2.61
CA SER A 124 -17.11 20.69 2.70
C SER A 124 -17.99 20.33 3.91
N GLU A 125 -17.92 19.11 4.38
CA GLU A 125 -18.61 18.61 5.57
C GLU A 125 -17.82 18.88 6.88
N GLY A 126 -16.65 19.54 6.79
CA GLY A 126 -15.80 19.86 7.94
C GLY A 126 -14.91 18.71 8.40
N LEU A 127 -14.77 17.66 7.58
CA LEU A 127 -13.82 16.56 7.85
C LEU A 127 -12.40 16.95 7.38
N PRO A 128 -11.35 16.33 7.96
CA PRO A 128 -10.00 16.52 7.47
C PRO A 128 -9.85 16.17 5.99
N HIS A 129 -9.10 16.97 5.25
CA HIS A 129 -8.73 16.60 3.88
C HIS A 129 -7.69 15.46 3.91
N PRO A 130 -7.86 14.39 3.09
CA PRO A 130 -6.86 13.35 2.96
C PRO A 130 -5.52 13.90 2.47
N THR A 131 -4.41 13.31 2.91
CA THR A 131 -3.06 13.61 2.44
C THR A 131 -2.84 13.06 1.03
N SER A 132 -1.79 13.52 0.33
CA SER A 132 -1.45 12.96 -0.99
C SER A 132 -1.16 11.45 -0.91
N PHE A 133 -0.50 10.99 0.14
CA PHE A 133 -0.22 9.56 0.34
C PHE A 133 -1.50 8.73 0.56
N GLU A 134 -2.48 9.25 1.30
CA GLU A 134 -3.80 8.63 1.45
C GLU A 134 -4.57 8.59 0.13
N ILE A 135 -4.49 9.64 -0.69
CA ILE A 135 -5.10 9.72 -2.01
C ILE A 135 -4.43 8.73 -2.97
N GLU A 136 -3.10 8.68 -3.04
CA GLU A 136 -2.35 7.73 -3.88
C GLU A 136 -2.60 6.27 -3.44
N THR A 137 -2.74 6.02 -2.14
CA THR A 137 -3.15 4.71 -1.61
C THR A 137 -4.56 4.34 -2.11
N ALA A 138 -5.52 5.26 -2.02
CA ALA A 138 -6.87 5.02 -2.51
C ALA A 138 -6.89 4.81 -4.03
N GLU A 139 -6.11 5.57 -4.80
CA GLU A 139 -5.94 5.40 -6.24
C GLU A 139 -5.46 3.99 -6.59
N ALA A 140 -4.41 3.51 -5.92
CA ALA A 140 -3.89 2.16 -6.13
C ALA A 140 -4.93 1.08 -5.85
N LEU A 141 -5.65 1.18 -4.73
CA LEU A 141 -6.67 0.20 -4.34
C LEU A 141 -7.86 0.19 -5.31
N MET A 142 -8.31 1.35 -5.77
CA MET A 142 -9.36 1.46 -6.80
C MET A 142 -8.89 0.84 -8.11
N PHE A 143 -7.68 1.19 -8.55
CA PHE A 143 -7.10 0.68 -9.80
C PHE A 143 -7.00 -0.85 -9.79
N PHE A 144 -6.46 -1.44 -8.73
CA PHE A 144 -6.34 -2.90 -8.65
C PHE A 144 -7.68 -3.61 -8.63
N LYS A 145 -8.68 -3.05 -7.94
CA LYS A 145 -10.05 -3.57 -7.97
C LYS A 145 -10.65 -3.49 -9.37
N GLU A 146 -10.64 -2.33 -10.00
CA GLU A 146 -11.26 -2.10 -11.32
C GLU A 146 -10.59 -2.93 -12.41
N GLN A 147 -9.29 -3.17 -12.28
CA GLN A 147 -8.54 -4.01 -13.19
C GLN A 147 -8.62 -5.51 -12.86
N ASN A 148 -9.38 -5.91 -11.84
CA ASN A 148 -9.55 -7.30 -11.41
C ASN A 148 -8.20 -8.00 -11.16
N CYS A 149 -7.32 -7.38 -10.38
CA CYS A 149 -6.07 -8.01 -9.96
C CYS A 149 -6.35 -9.23 -9.08
N ASP A 150 -5.67 -10.34 -9.33
CA ASP A 150 -5.79 -11.55 -8.52
C ASP A 150 -5.17 -11.36 -7.14
N ILE A 151 -4.04 -10.67 -7.08
CA ILE A 151 -3.27 -10.38 -5.86
C ILE A 151 -2.72 -8.96 -5.95
N ALA A 152 -2.79 -8.23 -4.84
CA ALA A 152 -2.16 -6.92 -4.68
C ALA A 152 -1.01 -6.98 -3.68
N LEU A 153 0.18 -6.56 -4.10
CA LEU A 153 1.36 -6.37 -3.26
C LEU A 153 1.40 -4.92 -2.81
N ILE A 154 1.28 -4.68 -1.51
CA ILE A 154 1.18 -3.33 -0.94
C ILE A 154 2.35 -3.08 0.00
N GLU A 155 3.16 -2.06 -0.31
CA GLU A 155 4.25 -1.59 0.53
C GLU A 155 3.76 -0.53 1.50
N CYS A 156 4.09 -0.67 2.80
CA CYS A 156 3.95 0.40 3.78
C CYS A 156 4.88 1.57 3.45
N GLY A 157 4.36 2.77 3.44
CA GLY A 157 5.15 3.98 3.26
C GLY A 157 6.04 4.26 4.47
N MET A 158 5.45 4.34 5.66
CA MET A 158 6.17 4.60 6.90
C MET A 158 5.54 3.88 8.09
N GLY A 159 6.38 3.16 8.85
CA GLY A 159 5.90 2.46 10.04
C GLY A 159 5.10 1.21 9.69
N GLY A 160 3.82 1.20 10.02
CA GLY A 160 2.89 0.08 9.79
C GLY A 160 1.53 0.31 10.44
N GLU A 161 1.46 0.43 11.78
CA GLU A 161 0.20 0.50 12.54
C GLU A 161 -0.73 1.62 12.04
N THR A 162 -0.20 2.81 11.82
CA THR A 162 -0.94 4.01 11.40
C THR A 162 -0.68 4.40 9.95
N ASP A 163 0.03 3.56 9.19
CA ASP A 163 0.29 3.80 7.77
C ASP A 163 -1.01 3.75 6.96
N ALA A 164 -1.18 4.66 6.01
CA ALA A 164 -2.41 4.74 5.21
C ALA A 164 -2.72 3.44 4.45
N THR A 165 -1.70 2.60 4.19
CA THR A 165 -1.90 1.28 3.59
C THR A 165 -2.50 0.25 4.56
N ASN A 166 -2.53 0.52 5.88
CA ASN A 166 -2.98 -0.45 6.89
C ASN A 166 -4.51 -0.48 7.07
N VAL A 167 -5.26 -0.41 5.99
CA VAL A 167 -6.73 -0.35 5.96
C VAL A 167 -7.43 -1.69 5.80
N PHE A 168 -6.68 -2.78 5.68
CA PHE A 168 -7.20 -4.13 5.49
C PHE A 168 -7.57 -4.77 6.83
N GLU A 169 -8.72 -5.45 6.89
CA GLU A 169 -9.08 -6.31 8.02
C GLU A 169 -8.37 -7.65 7.95
N LYS A 170 -8.19 -8.19 6.74
CA LYS A 170 -7.51 -9.46 6.47
C LYS A 170 -6.54 -9.29 5.32
N VAL A 171 -5.46 -10.06 5.36
CA VAL A 171 -4.48 -10.15 4.28
C VAL A 171 -4.15 -11.62 3.99
N LEU A 172 -3.68 -11.92 2.79
CA LEU A 172 -3.15 -13.25 2.47
C LEU A 172 -1.92 -13.56 3.31
N CYS A 173 -1.06 -12.55 3.47
CA CYS A 173 0.17 -12.64 4.24
C CYS A 173 0.64 -11.25 4.64
N SER A 174 1.15 -11.09 5.86
CA SER A 174 1.96 -9.94 6.26
C SER A 174 3.44 -10.32 6.15
N VAL A 175 4.22 -9.46 5.49
CA VAL A 175 5.66 -9.69 5.31
C VAL A 175 6.43 -8.61 6.08
N ILE A 176 7.32 -9.03 6.98
CA ILE A 176 8.22 -8.14 7.71
C ILE A 176 9.63 -8.32 7.14
N ALA A 177 10.06 -7.37 6.33
CA ALA A 177 11.43 -7.28 5.82
C ALA A 177 12.39 -6.87 6.93
N THR A 178 13.67 -6.72 6.62
CA THR A 178 14.69 -6.35 7.61
C THR A 178 14.35 -5.03 8.32
N ILE A 179 14.43 -5.04 9.64
CA ILE A 179 14.22 -3.88 10.51
C ILE A 179 15.57 -3.35 10.99
N SER A 180 15.74 -2.05 10.92
CA SER A 180 16.87 -1.30 11.49
C SER A 180 16.39 0.05 12.02
N LEU A 181 17.25 0.80 12.69
CA LEU A 181 16.95 2.16 13.11
C LEU A 181 16.68 3.04 11.89
N ASP A 182 15.48 3.60 11.81
CA ASP A 182 15.03 4.44 10.71
C ASP A 182 13.86 5.29 11.18
N HIS A 183 13.72 6.50 10.64
CA HIS A 183 12.65 7.43 11.01
C HIS A 183 12.47 7.57 12.52
N THR A 184 13.58 7.62 13.28
CA THR A 184 13.57 7.58 14.75
C THR A 184 12.79 8.71 15.41
N GLN A 185 12.58 9.82 14.70
CA GLN A 185 11.75 10.95 15.17
C GLN A 185 10.25 10.61 15.21
N PHE A 186 9.82 9.58 14.47
CA PHE A 186 8.42 9.22 14.31
C PHE A 186 8.08 7.82 14.83
N LEU A 187 9.00 6.85 14.66
CA LEU A 187 8.74 5.43 14.93
C LEU A 187 9.27 4.96 16.27
N GLY A 188 10.06 5.77 16.96
CA GLY A 188 10.74 5.41 18.21
C GLY A 188 12.25 5.35 18.08
N SER A 189 12.94 5.32 19.21
CA SER A 189 14.40 5.40 19.31
C SER A 189 15.08 4.04 19.44
N THR A 190 14.33 2.96 19.60
CA THR A 190 14.82 1.59 19.77
C THR A 190 14.33 0.65 18.69
N ILE A 191 15.04 -0.45 18.49
CA ILE A 191 14.62 -1.52 17.55
C ILE A 191 13.25 -2.09 17.96
N GLU A 192 13.00 -2.27 19.25
CA GLU A 192 11.75 -2.78 19.77
C GLU A 192 10.58 -1.86 19.44
N GLU A 193 10.72 -0.53 19.65
CA GLU A 193 9.68 0.46 19.35
C GLU A 193 9.35 0.47 17.85
N ILE A 194 10.37 0.55 17.00
CA ILE A 194 10.22 0.54 15.54
C ILE A 194 9.57 -0.76 15.08
N THR A 195 10.01 -1.91 15.64
CA THR A 195 9.45 -3.21 15.30
C THR A 195 7.99 -3.31 15.70
N LYS A 196 7.62 -2.79 16.87
CA LYS A 196 6.23 -2.77 17.34
C LYS A 196 5.33 -2.02 16.36
N VAL A 197 5.73 -0.82 15.94
CA VAL A 197 4.98 -0.01 14.96
C VAL A 197 4.86 -0.73 13.61
N LYS A 198 5.96 -1.31 13.10
CA LYS A 198 5.95 -2.04 11.83
C LYS A 198 5.11 -3.32 11.90
N SER A 199 5.12 -4.00 13.04
CA SER A 199 4.30 -5.19 13.28
C SER A 199 2.79 -4.91 13.33
N GLY A 200 2.36 -3.65 13.36
CA GLY A 200 0.95 -3.24 13.29
C GLY A 200 0.22 -3.66 12.01
N ILE A 201 0.95 -4.12 10.98
CA ILE A 201 0.35 -4.71 9.77
C ILE A 201 -0.09 -6.17 9.96
N ILE A 202 0.33 -6.83 11.04
CA ILE A 202 -0.02 -8.22 11.32
C ILE A 202 -1.49 -8.29 11.70
N LYS A 203 -2.25 -9.09 10.95
CA LYS A 203 -3.70 -9.24 11.13
C LYS A 203 -4.03 -10.54 11.83
N GLU A 204 -5.15 -10.55 12.55
CA GLU A 204 -5.63 -11.73 13.27
C GLU A 204 -5.83 -12.92 12.34
N ASN A 205 -5.33 -14.08 12.75
CA ASN A 205 -5.40 -15.36 12.01
C ASN A 205 -4.80 -15.33 10.59
N CYS A 206 -3.96 -14.33 10.26
CA CYS A 206 -3.29 -14.25 8.96
C CYS A 206 -1.81 -14.67 9.08
N PRO A 207 -1.24 -15.41 8.11
CA PRO A 207 0.15 -15.82 8.15
C PRO A 207 1.10 -14.62 8.07
N VAL A 208 2.26 -14.78 8.70
CA VAL A 208 3.34 -13.77 8.72
C VAL A 208 4.63 -14.43 8.22
N VAL A 209 5.29 -13.81 7.27
CA VAL A 209 6.66 -14.17 6.86
C VAL A 209 7.61 -13.08 7.32
N MET A 210 8.72 -13.47 7.91
CA MET A 210 9.72 -12.56 8.44
C MET A 210 11.10 -12.92 7.90
N SER A 211 11.86 -11.94 7.40
CA SER A 211 13.29 -12.13 7.13
C SER A 211 14.06 -12.29 8.46
N LYS A 212 15.30 -12.77 8.39
CA LYS A 212 16.19 -12.83 9.56
C LYS A 212 16.28 -11.43 10.22
N GLN A 213 16.10 -11.38 11.52
CA GLN A 213 16.07 -10.17 12.34
C GLN A 213 17.12 -10.20 13.45
N THR A 214 17.30 -9.08 14.15
CA THR A 214 17.95 -9.06 15.46
C THR A 214 17.04 -9.78 16.49
N VAL A 215 17.63 -10.25 17.59
CA VAL A 215 16.90 -10.95 18.65
C VAL A 215 15.77 -10.10 19.22
N GLU A 216 16.02 -8.79 19.38
CA GLU A 216 15.05 -7.83 19.90
C GLU A 216 13.83 -7.72 18.96
N ALA A 217 14.08 -7.54 17.66
CA ALA A 217 13.01 -7.44 16.65
C ALA A 217 12.23 -8.76 16.55
N GLU A 218 12.92 -9.89 16.51
CA GLU A 218 12.30 -11.22 16.44
C GLU A 218 11.36 -11.48 17.62
N ASN A 219 11.78 -11.13 18.85
CA ASN A 219 10.98 -11.30 20.05
C ASN A 219 9.69 -10.47 20.00
N VAL A 220 9.75 -9.23 19.51
CA VAL A 220 8.57 -8.37 19.34
C VAL A 220 7.61 -8.99 18.32
N ILE A 221 8.09 -9.40 17.16
CA ILE A 221 7.27 -9.99 16.09
C ILE A 221 6.61 -11.28 16.58
N LYS A 222 7.36 -12.18 17.24
CA LYS A 222 6.82 -13.41 17.85
C LYS A 222 5.71 -13.13 18.83
N LYS A 223 5.87 -12.11 19.68
CA LYS A 223 4.84 -11.69 20.63
C LYS A 223 3.58 -11.20 19.94
N VAL A 224 3.71 -10.35 18.92
CA VAL A 224 2.57 -9.83 18.14
C VAL A 224 1.88 -10.95 17.39
N CYS A 225 2.61 -11.87 16.76
CA CYS A 225 2.04 -13.04 16.09
C CYS A 225 1.22 -13.90 17.06
N LYS A 226 1.74 -14.14 18.27
CA LYS A 226 1.01 -14.89 19.29
C LYS A 226 -0.28 -14.18 19.71
N GLN A 227 -0.26 -12.86 19.88
CA GLN A 227 -1.43 -12.06 20.24
C GLN A 227 -2.52 -12.10 19.17
N ASN A 228 -2.12 -12.15 17.89
CA ASN A 228 -3.02 -12.19 16.73
C ASN A 228 -3.34 -13.62 16.26
N ASN A 229 -2.94 -14.66 17.01
CA ASN A 229 -3.10 -16.06 16.59
C ASN A 229 -2.57 -16.31 15.15
N SER A 230 -1.47 -15.68 14.79
CA SER A 230 -0.89 -15.69 13.46
C SER A 230 0.28 -16.65 13.37
N LYS A 231 0.29 -17.50 12.33
CA LYS A 231 1.42 -18.43 12.07
C LYS A 231 2.62 -17.62 11.57
N LEU A 232 3.72 -17.63 12.31
CA LEU A 232 5.00 -17.05 11.88
C LEU A 232 5.82 -18.06 11.10
N ILE A 233 6.34 -17.64 9.96
CA ILE A 233 7.23 -18.37 9.07
C ILE A 233 8.53 -17.57 8.97
N ILE A 234 9.63 -18.23 9.29
CA ILE A 234 10.99 -17.67 9.19
C ILE A 234 11.76 -18.57 8.23
N PRO A 235 12.01 -18.14 6.97
CA PRO A 235 12.79 -18.94 6.03
C PRO A 235 14.19 -19.21 6.56
N THR A 236 14.68 -20.44 6.37
CA THR A 236 16.00 -20.91 6.76
C THR A 236 16.82 -21.30 5.52
N GLU A 237 18.12 -21.48 5.68
CA GLU A 237 18.99 -21.93 4.58
C GLU A 237 18.51 -23.28 3.98
N GLN A 238 17.91 -24.16 4.78
CA GLN A 238 17.37 -25.44 4.32
C GLN A 238 16.19 -25.29 3.36
N ASP A 239 15.47 -24.18 3.40
CA ASP A 239 14.37 -23.89 2.48
C ASP A 239 14.87 -23.59 1.06
N PHE A 240 16.19 -23.39 0.87
CA PHE A 240 16.83 -23.03 -0.39
C PHE A 240 17.78 -24.11 -0.94
N GLU A 241 17.93 -25.27 -0.26
CA GLU A 241 18.90 -26.31 -0.61
C GLU A 241 18.66 -26.99 -1.97
N ASN A 242 17.50 -26.79 -2.58
CA ASN A 242 17.13 -27.42 -3.86
C ASN A 242 16.73 -26.39 -4.93
N VAL A 243 17.25 -25.18 -4.89
CA VAL A 243 17.00 -24.20 -5.93
C VAL A 243 18.01 -24.38 -7.05
N GLU A 244 17.60 -25.04 -8.14
CA GLU A 244 18.35 -25.06 -9.41
C GLU A 244 18.06 -23.76 -10.17
N ILE A 245 19.12 -23.05 -10.53
CA ILE A 245 19.00 -21.85 -11.40
C ILE A 245 19.36 -22.29 -12.80
N ASP A 246 18.35 -22.50 -13.64
CA ASP A 246 18.55 -22.77 -15.06
C ASP A 246 19.12 -21.52 -15.76
N GLY A 247 20.30 -21.67 -16.34
CA GLY A 247 20.81 -20.66 -17.30
C GLY A 247 21.84 -19.65 -16.76
N LEU A 248 22.64 -20.02 -15.76
CA LEU A 248 23.92 -19.35 -15.44
C LEU A 248 25.10 -20.12 -15.94
#